data_b670274145ae93ff27827874971581a5
#
_entry.id   b670274145ae93ff27827874971581a5
#
_cell.length_a   1.000
_cell.length_b   1.000
_cell.length_c   1.000
_cell.angle_alpha   90.00
_cell.angle_beta   90.00
_cell.angle_gamma   90.00
#
_symmetry.space_group_name_H-M   'P 1'
#
loop_
_entity.id
_entity.type
_entity.pdbx_description
1 polymer ?
#
loop_
_entity_poly.entity_id
_entity_poly.type
_entity_poly.pdbx_seq_one_letter_code
_entity_poly.pdbx_strand_id
1 'polypeptide(L)'
;DEFVYCDAKRLSPEAPVPVLNPIKSIKNPGMAGNTAANISALAPDAKIMKFIQEGSITKTRYVEEKSNHMFLRVDQGEENIKSFEWNLSTDVMLGQADVVIVSDYNKGFLNNLDLKEIGRKSTLSILDSKRKLTFNY
;
A
#
# COMPACT_ATOMS: atom_id res chain seq x y z
N ASP A 1 -5.09 2.79 -3.55
CA ASP A 1 -5.59 4.17 -3.43
C ASP A 1 -6.65 4.44 -4.51
N GLU A 2 -7.69 5.18 -4.16
CA GLU A 2 -8.72 5.65 -5.07
C GLU A 2 -8.89 7.16 -4.93
N PHE A 3 -8.95 7.86 -6.06
CA PHE A 3 -9.24 9.29 -6.10
C PHE A 3 -10.57 9.49 -6.80
N VAL A 4 -11.55 9.99 -6.06
CA VAL A 4 -12.88 10.34 -6.58
C VAL A 4 -12.91 11.83 -6.80
N TYR A 5 -12.88 12.23 -8.05
CA TYR A 5 -12.96 13.64 -8.45
C TYR A 5 -14.41 14.09 -8.46
N CYS A 6 -14.68 15.16 -7.76
CA CYS A 6 -16.02 15.67 -7.53
C CYS A 6 -16.18 17.12 -7.98
N ASP A 7 -17.41 17.49 -8.28
CA ASP A 7 -17.87 18.87 -8.35
C ASP A 7 -18.57 19.22 -7.02
N ALA A 8 -18.24 20.36 -6.44
CA ALA A 8 -18.72 20.80 -5.12
C ALA A 8 -19.28 22.21 -5.19
N LYS A 9 -20.41 22.40 -5.88
CA LYS A 9 -21.00 23.72 -6.16
C LYS A 9 -21.84 24.33 -5.05
N ARG A 10 -22.24 23.53 -4.07
CA ARG A 10 -23.14 23.99 -3.01
C ARG A 10 -22.86 23.34 -1.67
N LEU A 11 -23.29 24.00 -0.61
CA LEU A 11 -23.33 23.42 0.73
C LEU A 11 -24.59 22.58 0.94
N SER A 12 -24.51 21.62 1.84
CA SER A 12 -25.67 20.86 2.29
C SER A 12 -26.60 21.75 3.13
N PRO A 13 -27.93 21.63 2.99
CA PRO A 13 -28.87 22.28 3.91
C PRO A 13 -28.90 21.59 5.29
N GLU A 14 -28.39 20.36 5.40
CA GLU A 14 -28.45 19.55 6.63
C GLU A 14 -27.26 19.77 7.56
N ALA A 15 -26.11 20.20 7.00
CA ALA A 15 -24.88 20.42 7.75
C ALA A 15 -23.94 21.36 6.98
N PRO A 16 -23.01 22.04 7.65
CA PRO A 16 -22.05 22.97 6.98
C PRO A 16 -20.94 22.21 6.24
N VAL A 17 -21.32 21.33 5.33
CA VAL A 17 -20.44 20.53 4.51
C VAL A 17 -20.78 20.67 3.02
N PRO A 18 -19.81 20.54 2.09
CA PRO A 18 -20.10 20.55 0.67
C PRO A 18 -20.89 19.30 0.23
N VAL A 19 -21.79 19.47 -0.73
CA VAL A 19 -22.39 18.35 -1.46
C VAL A 19 -21.48 17.98 -2.60
N LEU A 20 -20.94 16.76 -2.54
CA LEU A 20 -20.01 16.25 -3.54
C LEU A 20 -20.78 15.47 -4.63
N ASN A 21 -20.59 15.86 -5.88
CA ASN A 21 -21.09 15.13 -7.03
C ASN A 21 -19.90 14.45 -7.73
N PRO A 22 -19.73 13.12 -7.63
CA PRO A 22 -18.65 12.41 -8.28
C PRO A 22 -18.74 12.53 -9.81
N ILE A 23 -17.61 12.82 -10.45
CA ILE A 23 -17.48 12.95 -11.91
C ILE A 23 -16.72 11.75 -12.49
N LYS A 24 -15.58 11.42 -11.86
CA LYS A 24 -14.72 10.30 -12.27
C LYS A 24 -13.99 9.72 -11.07
N SER A 25 -13.55 8.47 -11.20
CA SER A 25 -12.67 7.82 -10.23
C SER A 25 -11.42 7.29 -10.92
N ILE A 26 -10.27 7.43 -10.26
CA ILE A 26 -8.99 6.89 -10.69
C ILE A 26 -8.45 6.03 -9.56
N LYS A 27 -8.15 4.76 -9.89
CA LYS A 27 -7.51 3.81 -8.97
C LYS A 27 -6.05 3.62 -9.36
N ASN A 28 -5.18 3.60 -8.38
CA ASN A 28 -3.78 3.25 -8.55
C ASN A 28 -3.35 2.26 -7.45
N PRO A 29 -2.34 1.43 -7.74
CA PRO A 29 -1.80 0.54 -6.73
C PRO A 29 -1.24 1.39 -5.59
N GLY A 30 -1.61 1.04 -4.36
CA GLY A 30 -1.04 1.65 -3.17
C GLY A 30 0.11 0.82 -2.61
N MET A 31 0.79 1.34 -1.59
CA MET A 31 1.77 0.59 -0.78
C MET A 31 2.75 -0.25 -1.62
N ALA A 32 2.88 -1.55 -1.36
CA ALA A 32 3.77 -2.46 -2.07
C ALA A 32 3.50 -2.52 -3.59
N GLY A 33 2.25 -2.34 -4.01
CA GLY A 33 1.91 -2.26 -5.43
C GLY A 33 2.52 -1.03 -6.12
N ASN A 34 2.56 0.11 -5.44
CA ASN A 34 3.23 1.32 -5.94
C ASN A 34 4.75 1.14 -5.99
N THR A 35 5.33 0.52 -4.97
CA THR A 35 6.76 0.16 -4.97
C THR A 35 7.10 -0.71 -6.18
N ALA A 36 6.31 -1.75 -6.43
CA ALA A 36 6.52 -2.63 -7.58
C ALA A 36 6.37 -1.90 -8.93
N ALA A 37 5.42 -0.97 -9.05
CA ALA A 37 5.25 -0.16 -10.25
C ALA A 37 6.47 0.75 -10.50
N ASN A 38 7.02 1.35 -9.45
CA ASN A 38 8.24 2.16 -9.56
C ASN A 38 9.45 1.31 -9.97
N ILE A 39 9.61 0.12 -9.42
CA ILE A 39 10.69 -0.80 -9.81
C ILE A 39 10.54 -1.20 -11.27
N SER A 40 9.32 -1.56 -11.72
CA SER A 40 9.08 -1.89 -13.13
C SER A 40 9.42 -0.75 -14.08
N ALA A 41 9.20 0.49 -13.66
CA ALA A 41 9.54 1.67 -14.47
C ALA A 41 11.06 1.93 -14.54
N LEU A 42 11.78 1.66 -13.45
CA LEU A 42 13.23 1.87 -13.35
C LEU A 42 14.04 0.70 -13.94
N ALA A 43 13.52 -0.52 -13.84
CA ALA A 43 14.16 -1.75 -14.29
C ALA A 43 13.13 -2.62 -15.06
N PRO A 44 12.85 -2.31 -16.32
CA PRO A 44 11.81 -3.00 -17.11
C PRO A 44 12.03 -4.50 -17.27
N ASP A 45 13.28 -4.95 -17.25
CA ASP A 45 13.66 -6.36 -17.40
C ASP A 45 13.64 -7.14 -16.07
N ALA A 46 13.38 -6.48 -14.94
CA ALA A 46 13.35 -7.12 -13.64
C ALA A 46 12.11 -8.03 -13.51
N LYS A 47 12.33 -9.27 -13.07
CA LYS A 47 11.23 -10.17 -12.70
C LYS A 47 10.77 -9.85 -11.29
N ILE A 48 9.54 -9.36 -11.15
CA ILE A 48 8.99 -8.94 -9.87
C ILE A 48 7.97 -9.96 -9.38
N MET A 49 8.25 -10.54 -8.22
CA MET A 49 7.28 -11.33 -7.45
C MET A 49 6.75 -10.45 -6.31
N LYS A 50 5.45 -10.55 -6.03
CA LYS A 50 4.78 -9.72 -5.01
C LYS A 50 4.08 -10.59 -3.99
N PHE A 51 4.38 -10.33 -2.72
CA PHE A 51 3.61 -10.84 -1.58
C PHE A 51 2.84 -9.67 -0.99
N ILE A 52 1.54 -9.68 -1.15
CA ILE A 52 0.66 -8.61 -0.71
C ILE A 52 -0.49 -9.19 0.11
N GLN A 53 -1.04 -8.36 0.98
CA GLN A 53 -2.25 -8.66 1.73
C GLN A 53 -3.38 -9.07 0.79
N GLU A 54 -4.03 -10.19 1.09
CA GLU A 54 -5.31 -10.54 0.48
C GLU A 54 -6.43 -9.67 1.06
N GLY A 55 -7.30 -9.21 0.20
CA GLY A 55 -8.39 -8.30 0.56
C GLY A 55 -8.14 -6.87 0.12
N SER A 56 -9.20 -6.10 0.08
CA SER A 56 -9.15 -4.72 -0.41
C SER A 56 -9.00 -3.73 0.74
N ILE A 57 -7.77 -3.29 0.99
CA ILE A 57 -7.55 -2.08 1.80
C ILE A 57 -7.62 -0.90 0.84
N THR A 58 -8.60 -0.03 1.03
CA THR A 58 -8.82 1.11 0.14
C THR A 58 -8.70 2.41 0.91
N LYS A 59 -7.97 3.35 0.34
CA LYS A 59 -7.91 4.74 0.78
C LYS A 59 -8.53 5.61 -0.31
N THR A 60 -9.78 5.98 -0.11
CA THR A 60 -10.55 6.80 -1.04
C THR A 60 -10.42 8.26 -0.68
N ARG A 61 -9.96 9.07 -1.60
CA ARG A 61 -9.84 10.53 -1.47
C ARG A 61 -10.87 11.21 -2.34
N TYR A 62 -11.70 12.02 -1.73
CA TYR A 62 -12.65 12.87 -2.45
C TYR A 62 -12.00 14.22 -2.69
N VAL A 63 -11.85 14.56 -3.96
CA VAL A 63 -11.04 15.70 -4.42
C VAL A 63 -11.89 16.58 -5.35
N GLU A 64 -11.84 17.89 -5.17
CA GLU A 64 -12.44 18.81 -6.12
C GLU A 64 -11.67 18.80 -7.44
N GLU A 65 -12.39 18.64 -8.57
CA GLU A 65 -11.76 18.35 -9.86
C GLU A 65 -10.89 19.50 -10.37
N LYS A 66 -11.29 20.74 -10.15
CA LYS A 66 -10.60 21.92 -10.71
C LYS A 66 -9.42 22.37 -9.88
N SER A 67 -9.58 22.41 -8.56
CA SER A 67 -8.58 22.92 -7.62
C SER A 67 -7.66 21.85 -7.07
N ASN A 68 -8.00 20.56 -7.24
CA ASN A 68 -7.37 19.42 -6.56
C ASN A 68 -7.44 19.51 -5.02
N HIS A 69 -8.37 20.29 -4.47
CA HIS A 69 -8.58 20.35 -3.03
C HIS A 69 -9.18 19.05 -2.51
N MET A 70 -8.55 18.43 -1.53
CA MET A 70 -9.05 17.21 -0.89
C MET A 70 -10.05 17.57 0.21
N PHE A 71 -11.30 17.16 0.05
CA PHE A 71 -12.35 17.37 1.05
C PHE A 71 -12.26 16.40 2.21
N LEU A 72 -12.09 15.13 1.91
CA LEU A 72 -12.01 14.07 2.92
C LEU A 72 -11.29 12.82 2.37
N ARG A 73 -10.85 11.97 3.29
CA ARG A 73 -10.36 10.62 3.00
C ARG A 73 -11.14 9.60 3.79
N VAL A 74 -11.52 8.53 3.14
CA VAL A 74 -12.15 7.35 3.75
C VAL A 74 -11.18 6.18 3.67
N ASP A 75 -10.83 5.60 4.82
CA ASP A 75 -9.98 4.41 4.91
C ASP A 75 -10.87 3.21 5.25
N GLN A 76 -10.77 2.13 4.47
CA GLN A 76 -11.58 0.93 4.62
C GLN A 76 -10.73 -0.33 4.51
N GLY A 77 -11.12 -1.40 5.20
CA GLY A 77 -10.55 -2.74 5.08
C GLY A 77 -9.29 -2.97 5.94
N GLU A 78 -8.80 -1.99 6.70
CA GLU A 78 -7.63 -2.17 7.57
C GLU A 78 -7.90 -3.16 8.72
N GLU A 79 -9.15 -3.31 9.12
CA GLU A 79 -9.60 -4.26 10.14
C GLU A 79 -9.55 -5.73 9.69
N ASN A 80 -9.44 -5.96 8.38
CA ASN A 80 -9.45 -7.30 7.78
C ASN A 80 -8.05 -7.80 7.38
N ILE A 81 -6.98 -7.14 7.83
CA ILE A 81 -5.62 -7.52 7.50
C ILE A 81 -5.29 -8.87 8.15
N LYS A 82 -4.92 -9.85 7.32
CA LYS A 82 -4.40 -11.14 7.76
C LYS A 82 -2.89 -11.09 7.88
N SER A 83 -2.35 -11.78 8.86
CA SER A 83 -0.91 -11.96 8.99
C SER A 83 -0.35 -12.75 7.82
N PHE A 84 0.89 -12.47 7.46
CA PHE A 84 1.63 -13.21 6.44
C PHE A 84 1.79 -14.67 6.85
N GLU A 85 1.53 -15.58 5.93
CA GLU A 85 1.66 -17.01 6.15
C GLU A 85 2.90 -17.55 5.42
N TRP A 86 3.83 -18.06 6.21
CA TRP A 86 5.04 -18.71 5.70
C TRP A 86 4.72 -20.07 5.10
N ASN A 87 5.32 -20.36 3.96
CA ASN A 87 5.29 -21.68 3.35
C ASN A 87 6.59 -21.95 2.59
N LEU A 88 6.78 -23.22 2.19
CA LEU A 88 8.01 -23.65 1.50
C LEU A 88 8.25 -22.86 0.20
N SER A 89 7.19 -22.52 -0.52
CA SER A 89 7.31 -21.72 -1.75
C SER A 89 7.86 -20.31 -1.47
N THR A 90 7.38 -19.67 -0.40
CA THR A 90 7.90 -18.37 0.04
C THR A 90 9.38 -18.44 0.38
N ASP A 91 9.79 -19.47 1.10
CA ASP A 91 11.21 -19.66 1.47
C ASP A 91 12.11 -19.80 0.25
N VAL A 92 11.69 -20.62 -0.72
CA VAL A 92 12.42 -20.80 -1.97
C VAL A 92 12.51 -19.47 -2.75
N MET A 93 11.42 -18.73 -2.85
CA MET A 93 11.37 -17.47 -3.59
C MET A 93 12.26 -16.39 -2.95
N LEU A 94 12.29 -16.31 -1.61
CA LEU A 94 13.17 -15.36 -0.90
C LEU A 94 14.65 -15.70 -1.13
N GLY A 95 15.01 -16.99 -1.09
CA GLY A 95 16.39 -17.43 -1.31
C GLY A 95 16.87 -17.29 -2.77
N GLN A 96 15.95 -17.24 -3.73
CA GLN A 96 16.25 -17.06 -5.16
C GLN A 96 16.22 -15.60 -5.63
N ALA A 97 15.69 -14.69 -4.81
CA ALA A 97 15.60 -13.29 -5.16
C ALA A 97 16.98 -12.60 -5.01
N ASP A 98 17.39 -11.85 -6.01
CA ASP A 98 18.59 -11.00 -5.93
C ASP A 98 18.42 -9.92 -4.87
N VAL A 99 17.23 -9.33 -4.78
CA VAL A 99 16.88 -8.29 -3.81
C VAL A 99 15.44 -8.51 -3.31
N VAL A 100 15.25 -8.41 -2.01
CA VAL A 100 13.93 -8.41 -1.37
C VAL A 100 13.64 -7.01 -0.85
N ILE A 101 12.55 -6.40 -1.33
CA ILE A 101 12.11 -5.07 -0.88
C ILE A 101 10.86 -5.23 -0.02
N VAL A 102 10.95 -4.77 1.21
CA VAL A 102 9.84 -4.78 2.17
C VAL A 102 9.31 -3.37 2.35
N SER A 103 8.06 -3.14 1.95
CA SER A 103 7.32 -1.90 2.20
C SER A 103 6.30 -2.16 3.33
N ASP A 104 6.70 -1.86 4.56
CA ASP A 104 5.93 -2.19 5.76
C ASP A 104 5.31 -0.94 6.41
N TYR A 105 4.01 -0.84 6.34
CA TYR A 105 3.23 0.23 6.97
C TYR A 105 2.82 -0.09 8.41
N ASN A 106 3.32 -1.21 8.97
CA ASN A 106 3.01 -1.66 10.33
C ASN A 106 1.49 -1.81 10.58
N LYS A 107 0.79 -2.42 9.62
CA LYS A 107 -0.66 -2.63 9.68
C LYS A 107 -1.04 -4.08 10.04
N GLY A 108 -0.09 -4.91 10.45
CA GLY A 108 -0.33 -6.28 10.92
C GLY A 108 -0.11 -7.38 9.88
N PHE A 109 0.23 -7.07 8.62
CA PHE A 109 0.58 -8.09 7.63
C PHE A 109 1.88 -8.80 7.99
N LEU A 110 2.95 -8.05 8.29
CA LEU A 110 4.21 -8.61 8.80
C LEU A 110 4.36 -8.28 10.29
N ASN A 111 4.99 -9.16 11.03
CA ASN A 111 5.44 -8.92 12.40
C ASN A 111 6.98 -8.81 12.48
N ASN A 112 7.53 -8.57 13.66
CA ASN A 112 8.98 -8.41 13.83
C ASN A 112 9.77 -9.70 13.57
N LEU A 113 9.17 -10.87 13.80
CA LEU A 113 9.82 -12.15 13.50
C LEU A 113 9.87 -12.38 11.99
N ASP A 114 8.80 -12.03 11.27
CA ASP A 114 8.77 -12.09 9.82
C ASP A 114 9.87 -11.24 9.20
N LEU A 115 10.06 -10.01 9.67
CA LEU A 115 11.12 -9.12 9.18
C LEU A 115 12.51 -9.71 9.42
N LYS A 116 12.75 -10.32 10.59
CA LYS A 116 14.02 -11.01 10.87
C LYS A 116 14.24 -12.20 9.95
N GLU A 117 13.21 -13.02 9.72
CA GLU A 117 13.30 -14.19 8.85
C GLU A 117 13.53 -13.78 7.38
N ILE A 118 12.88 -12.71 6.92
CA ILE A 118 13.14 -12.14 5.58
C ILE A 118 14.61 -11.74 5.47
N GLY A 119 15.13 -10.96 6.42
CA GLY A 119 16.52 -10.53 6.41
C GLY A 119 17.52 -11.69 6.47
N ARG A 120 17.21 -12.75 7.24
CA ARG A 120 18.05 -13.95 7.36
C ARG A 120 18.07 -14.80 6.08
N LYS A 121 16.95 -14.88 5.38
CA LYS A 121 16.77 -15.73 4.19
C LYS A 121 17.13 -15.04 2.87
N SER A 122 17.19 -13.73 2.85
CA SER A 122 17.48 -12.94 1.65
C SER A 122 18.96 -12.70 1.49
N THR A 123 19.45 -12.72 0.26
CA THR A 123 20.84 -12.29 -0.07
C THR A 123 21.03 -10.80 0.19
N LEU A 124 20.04 -9.98 -0.22
CA LEU A 124 19.97 -8.55 0.04
C LEU A 124 18.53 -8.19 0.34
N SER A 125 18.29 -7.48 1.44
CA SER A 125 16.97 -6.96 1.77
C SER A 125 17.00 -5.46 2.04
N ILE A 126 15.99 -4.75 1.56
CA ILE A 126 15.75 -3.32 1.77
C ILE A 126 14.43 -3.19 2.50
N LEU A 127 14.44 -2.52 3.64
CA LEU A 127 13.26 -2.33 4.48
C LEU A 127 12.89 -0.85 4.55
N ASP A 128 11.72 -0.50 4.02
CA ASP A 128 11.00 0.75 4.29
C ASP A 128 9.85 0.47 5.24
N SER A 129 9.98 0.92 6.49
CA SER A 129 9.01 0.58 7.54
C SER A 129 8.68 1.76 8.45
N LYS A 130 7.42 1.83 8.86
CA LYS A 130 6.95 2.73 9.91
C LYS A 130 7.22 2.23 11.33
N ARG A 131 7.83 1.05 11.47
CA ARG A 131 8.21 0.53 12.79
C ARG A 131 9.42 1.25 13.34
N LYS A 132 9.48 1.39 14.66
CA LYS A 132 10.73 1.72 15.33
C LYS A 132 11.64 0.49 15.28
N LEU A 133 12.66 0.53 14.45
CA LEU A 133 13.63 -0.54 14.34
C LEU A 133 14.57 -0.48 15.55
N THR A 134 14.56 -1.53 16.36
CA THR A 134 15.37 -1.61 17.59
C THR A 134 16.57 -2.56 17.44
N PHE A 135 16.72 -3.20 16.28
CA PHE A 135 17.76 -4.21 16.03
C PHE A 135 18.35 -4.07 14.63
N ASN A 136 19.58 -4.59 14.47
CA ASN A 136 20.16 -4.79 13.15
C ASN A 136 19.38 -5.85 12.39
N TYR A 137 18.72 -5.44 11.36
CA TYR A 137 18.04 -6.31 10.43
C TYR A 137 18.96 -6.65 9.27
#